data_efab052dff9fe5b87b6d34b819aa91c4
#
_entry.id   efab052dff9fe5b87b6d34b819aa91c4
#
_cell.length_a   1.000
_cell.length_b   1.000
_cell.length_c   1.000
_cell.angle_alpha   90.00
_cell.angle_beta   90.00
_cell.angle_gamma   90.00
#
_symmetry.space_group_name_H-M   'P 1'
#
loop_
_entity.id
_entity.type
_entity.pdbx_description
1 polymer ?
#
loop_
_entity_poly.entity_id
_entity_poly.type
_entity_poly.pdbx_seq_one_letter_code
_entity_poly.pdbx_strand_id
1 'polypeptide(L)'
;MKRELIENVRVTPYTSGTAFDREGFLSGVLGILVGTPTGTPTAMKAKVVLTECDTEGGTYTVCSDKLIPIGKGQLDSAGTVAVDVDAAGGSLVNFDLDLLGCKKYVKATISIECTGGTSAACTATAALALGDAAEMPV
;
A
#
# COMPACT_ATOMS: atom_id res chain seq x y z
N MET A 1 -8.86 1.08 30.31
CA MET A 1 -8.06 1.56 29.18
C MET A 1 -8.18 0.57 28.02
N LYS A 2 -8.46 1.09 26.86
CA LYS A 2 -8.52 0.23 25.69
C LYS A 2 -7.11 -0.05 25.17
N ARG A 3 -6.81 -1.32 24.94
CA ARG A 3 -5.53 -1.76 24.37
C ARG A 3 -5.68 -2.36 22.98
N GLU A 4 -6.74 -1.92 22.27
CA GLU A 4 -7.06 -2.42 20.95
C GLU A 4 -5.90 -2.29 19.96
N LEU A 5 -5.17 -1.17 20.02
CA LEU A 5 -4.03 -0.96 19.15
C LEU A 5 -2.92 -1.98 19.42
N ILE A 6 -2.65 -2.26 20.69
CA ILE A 6 -1.59 -3.20 21.08
C ILE A 6 -1.98 -4.64 20.76
N GLU A 7 -3.23 -4.99 20.98
CA GLU A 7 -3.71 -6.38 20.88
C GLU A 7 -4.18 -6.76 19.49
N ASN A 8 -4.62 -5.77 18.69
CA ASN A 8 -5.32 -6.03 17.43
C ASN A 8 -4.65 -5.43 16.20
N VAL A 9 -3.47 -4.83 16.34
CA VAL A 9 -2.73 -4.25 15.22
C VAL A 9 -1.37 -4.92 15.10
N ARG A 10 -1.04 -5.33 13.89
CA ARG A 10 0.27 -5.90 13.56
C ARG A 10 0.96 -5.00 12.53
N VAL A 11 2.14 -4.51 12.86
CA VAL A 11 2.95 -3.68 11.95
C VAL A 11 4.20 -4.44 11.56
N THR A 12 4.45 -4.54 10.27
CA THR A 12 5.63 -5.22 9.73
C THR A 12 6.24 -4.40 8.59
N PRO A 13 7.56 -4.50 8.37
CA PRO A 13 8.14 -3.98 7.13
C PRO A 13 7.49 -4.65 5.94
N TYR A 14 7.33 -3.92 4.85
CA TYR A 14 6.71 -4.46 3.64
C TYR A 14 7.60 -4.22 2.42
N THR A 15 7.78 -5.27 1.61
CA THR A 15 8.47 -5.20 0.33
C THR A 15 7.45 -5.30 -0.80
N SER A 16 7.50 -4.37 -1.75
CA SER A 16 6.59 -4.33 -2.90
C SER A 16 6.48 -5.69 -3.58
N GLY A 17 5.25 -6.10 -3.85
CA GLY A 17 4.97 -7.34 -4.54
C GLY A 17 5.04 -8.60 -3.68
N THR A 18 5.26 -8.47 -2.37
CA THR A 18 5.27 -9.61 -1.45
C THR A 18 3.85 -9.95 -1.01
N ALA A 19 3.52 -11.24 -1.02
CA ALA A 19 2.23 -11.69 -0.52
C ALA A 19 2.17 -11.59 1.00
N PHE A 20 1.05 -11.11 1.52
CA PHE A 20 0.77 -11.17 2.95
C PHE A 20 -0.56 -11.88 3.18
N ASP A 21 -0.62 -12.60 4.30
CA ASP A 21 -1.84 -13.28 4.74
C ASP A 21 -2.69 -12.28 5.51
N ARG A 22 -3.86 -11.96 4.95
CA ARG A 22 -4.77 -11.01 5.59
C ARG A 22 -5.73 -11.68 6.57
N GLU A 23 -5.65 -12.99 6.74
CA GLU A 23 -6.56 -13.74 7.60
C GLU A 23 -6.59 -13.18 9.02
N GLY A 24 -7.80 -12.95 9.53
CA GLY A 24 -7.99 -12.37 10.85
C GLY A 24 -8.02 -10.84 10.87
N PHE A 25 -7.78 -10.17 9.73
CA PHE A 25 -7.81 -8.71 9.65
C PHE A 25 -8.73 -8.23 8.53
N LEU A 26 -9.51 -7.18 8.81
CA LEU A 26 -10.48 -6.60 7.88
C LEU A 26 -10.01 -5.32 7.22
N SER A 27 -8.95 -4.70 7.74
CA SER A 27 -8.41 -3.48 7.18
C SER A 27 -6.92 -3.36 7.42
N GLY A 28 -6.28 -2.46 6.70
CA GLY A 28 -4.87 -2.18 6.88
C GLY A 28 -4.52 -0.79 6.39
N VAL A 29 -3.32 -0.36 6.74
CA VAL A 29 -2.70 0.86 6.24
C VAL A 29 -1.33 0.49 5.68
N LEU A 30 -1.09 0.86 4.44
CA LEU A 30 0.22 0.74 3.81
C LEU A 30 0.90 2.09 3.86
N GLY A 31 1.91 2.22 4.73
CA GLY A 31 2.72 3.43 4.84
C GLY A 31 3.92 3.35 3.90
N ILE A 32 4.10 4.35 3.07
CA ILE A 32 5.18 4.42 2.08
C ILE A 32 6.03 5.64 2.36
N LEU A 33 7.32 5.41 2.63
CA LEU A 33 8.29 6.49 2.75
C LEU A 33 9.03 6.65 1.41
N VAL A 34 8.80 7.77 0.76
CA VAL A 34 9.42 8.08 -0.53
C VAL A 34 10.87 8.49 -0.30
N GLY A 35 11.79 7.83 -1.02
CA GLY A 35 13.21 8.14 -0.92
C GLY A 35 13.60 9.42 -1.64
N THR A 36 14.89 9.65 -1.72
CA THR A 36 15.44 10.79 -2.47
C THR A 36 15.54 10.42 -3.94
N PRO A 37 14.92 11.18 -4.87
CA PRO A 37 15.00 10.87 -6.28
C PRO A 37 16.38 11.19 -6.87
N THR A 38 16.67 10.54 -7.98
CA THR A 38 17.80 10.87 -8.86
C THR A 38 17.28 11.49 -10.15
N GLY A 39 18.13 12.23 -10.88
CA GLY A 39 17.77 12.81 -12.17
C GLY A 39 16.88 14.04 -12.09
N THR A 40 16.66 14.62 -10.92
CA THR A 40 15.89 15.86 -10.68
C THR A 40 14.52 15.89 -11.36
N PRO A 41 13.57 15.01 -10.98
CA PRO A 41 12.22 15.05 -11.54
C PRO A 41 11.49 16.34 -11.15
N THR A 42 10.56 16.78 -11.99
CA THR A 42 9.73 17.95 -11.70
C THR A 42 8.46 17.57 -10.94
N ALA A 43 8.04 16.31 -11.03
CA ALA A 43 6.89 15.79 -10.30
C ALA A 43 7.06 14.30 -10.04
N MET A 44 6.47 13.82 -8.95
CA MET A 44 6.44 12.38 -8.63
C MET A 44 5.07 11.97 -8.12
N LYS A 45 4.74 10.70 -8.36
CA LYS A 45 3.54 10.06 -7.81
C LYS A 45 3.89 8.73 -7.17
N ALA A 46 3.31 8.46 -6.01
CA ALA A 46 3.34 7.14 -5.40
C ALA A 46 2.13 6.35 -5.91
N LYS A 47 2.38 5.16 -6.43
CA LYS A 47 1.35 4.29 -7.01
C LYS A 47 1.29 2.97 -6.28
N VAL A 48 0.08 2.48 -6.04
CA VAL A 48 -0.16 1.17 -5.43
C VAL A 48 -1.21 0.43 -6.24
N VAL A 49 -0.91 -0.83 -6.58
CA VAL A 49 -1.89 -1.78 -7.16
C VAL A 49 -2.06 -2.92 -6.17
N LEU A 50 -3.31 -3.21 -5.81
CA LEU A 50 -3.63 -4.30 -4.89
C LEU A 50 -4.13 -5.50 -5.69
N THR A 51 -3.56 -6.68 -5.43
CA THR A 51 -3.96 -7.95 -6.05
C THR A 51 -4.21 -9.00 -4.99
N GLU A 52 -4.98 -10.02 -5.33
CA GLU A 52 -5.39 -11.06 -4.39
C GLU A 52 -5.35 -12.47 -4.98
N CYS A 53 -5.17 -13.48 -4.12
CA CYS A 53 -5.21 -14.89 -4.49
C CYS A 53 -5.57 -15.74 -3.27
N ASP A 54 -6.19 -16.90 -3.50
CA ASP A 54 -6.50 -17.84 -2.42
C ASP A 54 -5.27 -18.61 -1.93
N THR A 55 -4.22 -18.70 -2.75
CA THR A 55 -2.97 -19.39 -2.42
C THR A 55 -1.78 -18.45 -2.60
N GLU A 56 -0.79 -18.57 -1.73
CA GLU A 56 0.38 -17.68 -1.74
C GLU A 56 1.12 -17.69 -3.08
N GLY A 57 1.31 -18.85 -3.67
CA GLY A 57 2.00 -19.01 -4.95
C GLY A 57 1.10 -19.04 -6.17
N GLY A 58 -0.18 -18.70 -6.04
CA GLY A 58 -1.15 -18.75 -7.13
C GLY A 58 -1.09 -17.56 -8.08
N THR A 59 -2.08 -17.48 -8.96
CA THR A 59 -2.23 -16.36 -9.89
C THR A 59 -3.04 -15.26 -9.24
N TYR A 60 -2.45 -14.08 -9.10
CA TYR A 60 -3.07 -12.92 -8.47
C TYR A 60 -3.89 -12.12 -9.46
N THR A 61 -5.05 -11.66 -9.02
CA THR A 61 -5.95 -10.81 -9.81
C THR A 61 -6.16 -9.48 -9.10
N VAL A 62 -6.39 -8.42 -9.86
CA VAL A 62 -6.58 -7.08 -9.31
C VAL A 62 -7.86 -7.02 -8.48
N CYS A 63 -7.78 -6.42 -7.30
CA CYS A 63 -8.93 -6.10 -6.46
C CYS A 63 -9.13 -4.59 -6.44
N SER A 64 -9.74 -4.09 -7.49
CA SER A 64 -9.83 -2.65 -7.78
C SER A 64 -10.67 -1.86 -6.77
N ASP A 65 -11.55 -2.51 -6.05
CA ASP A 65 -12.45 -1.88 -5.07
C ASP A 65 -11.89 -1.88 -3.64
N LYS A 66 -10.66 -2.36 -3.43
CA LYS A 66 -10.10 -2.56 -2.10
C LYS A 66 -9.08 -1.51 -1.66
N LEU A 67 -8.61 -0.70 -2.58
CA LEU A 67 -7.81 0.48 -2.24
C LEU A 67 -8.73 1.66 -2.03
N ILE A 68 -8.58 2.34 -0.90
CA ILE A 68 -9.38 3.50 -0.58
C ILE A 68 -8.56 4.75 -0.91
N PRO A 69 -8.97 5.53 -1.92
CA PRO A 69 -8.29 6.79 -2.22
C PRO A 69 -8.47 7.78 -1.08
N ILE A 70 -7.37 8.34 -0.59
CA ILE A 70 -7.41 9.34 0.47
C ILE A 70 -6.82 10.64 -0.06
N GLY A 71 -7.48 11.73 0.25
CA GLY A 71 -7.04 13.04 -0.18
C GLY A 71 -7.07 13.19 -1.71
N LYS A 72 -5.90 13.28 -2.32
CA LYS A 72 -5.76 13.50 -3.77
C LYS A 72 -5.67 12.20 -4.58
N GLY A 73 -5.66 11.06 -3.92
CA GLY A 73 -5.58 9.78 -4.62
C GLY A 73 -6.88 9.44 -5.33
N GLN A 74 -6.76 8.83 -6.50
CA GLN A 74 -7.90 8.33 -7.26
C GLN A 74 -7.63 6.89 -7.69
N LEU A 75 -8.68 6.07 -7.60
CA LEU A 75 -8.64 4.70 -8.10
C LEU A 75 -8.96 4.72 -9.58
N ASP A 76 -8.06 4.21 -10.41
CA ASP A 76 -8.30 4.11 -11.84
C ASP A 76 -8.95 2.77 -12.23
N SER A 77 -9.25 2.60 -13.51
CA SER A 77 -9.90 1.40 -14.03
C SER A 77 -9.03 0.14 -13.95
N ALA A 78 -7.72 0.30 -13.77
CA ALA A 78 -6.79 -0.81 -13.59
C ALA A 78 -6.56 -1.18 -12.12
N GLY A 79 -7.29 -0.55 -11.20
CA GLY A 79 -7.15 -0.80 -9.77
C GLY A 79 -5.92 -0.14 -9.15
N THR A 80 -5.38 0.88 -9.79
CA THR A 80 -4.21 1.62 -9.29
C THR A 80 -4.67 2.88 -8.59
N VAL A 81 -4.14 3.13 -7.39
CA VAL A 81 -4.25 4.43 -6.71
C VAL A 81 -2.93 5.14 -6.86
N ALA A 82 -2.97 6.39 -7.32
CA ALA A 82 -1.80 7.24 -7.48
C ALA A 82 -2.00 8.54 -6.69
N VAL A 83 -0.99 8.93 -5.93
CA VAL A 83 -1.01 10.14 -5.09
C VAL A 83 0.21 10.99 -5.41
N ASP A 84 0.00 12.30 -5.59
CA ASP A 84 1.10 13.23 -5.78
C ASP A 84 1.96 13.31 -4.52
N VAL A 85 3.27 13.25 -4.70
CA VAL A 85 4.26 13.38 -3.62
C VAL A 85 5.28 14.45 -3.98
N ASP A 86 6.02 14.95 -2.99
CA ASP A 86 7.05 15.97 -3.19
C ASP A 86 8.16 15.42 -4.09
N ALA A 87 8.46 16.14 -5.15
CA ALA A 87 9.54 15.78 -6.09
C ALA A 87 10.93 15.83 -5.46
N ALA A 88 11.09 16.43 -4.29
CA ALA A 88 12.34 16.41 -3.52
C ALA A 88 12.50 15.11 -2.71
N GLY A 89 11.48 14.30 -2.60
CA GLY A 89 11.48 13.09 -1.79
C GLY A 89 11.18 13.34 -0.32
N GLY A 90 11.20 12.27 0.46
CA GLY A 90 11.00 12.33 1.91
C GLY A 90 9.56 12.31 2.38
N SER A 91 8.59 12.27 1.48
CA SER A 91 7.17 12.22 1.85
C SER A 91 6.81 10.87 2.45
N LEU A 92 5.96 10.89 3.47
CA LEU A 92 5.32 9.70 4.02
C LEU A 92 3.85 9.69 3.55
N VAL A 93 3.45 8.65 2.87
CA VAL A 93 2.11 8.51 2.31
C VAL A 93 1.45 7.26 2.86
N ASN A 94 0.21 7.37 3.31
CA ASN A 94 -0.57 6.23 3.79
C ASN A 94 -1.67 5.89 2.79
N PHE A 95 -1.77 4.60 2.47
CA PHE A 95 -2.87 4.06 1.66
C PHE A 95 -3.71 3.16 2.54
N ASP A 96 -5.00 3.45 2.62
CA ASP A 96 -5.92 2.62 3.38
C ASP A 96 -6.37 1.43 2.53
N LEU A 97 -6.38 0.27 3.16
CA LEU A 97 -6.75 -0.99 2.53
C LEU A 97 -8.03 -1.51 3.17
N ASP A 98 -9.06 -1.75 2.35
CA ASP A 98 -10.26 -2.45 2.75
C ASP A 98 -10.07 -3.93 2.41
N LEU A 99 -9.78 -4.75 3.41
CA LEU A 99 -9.49 -6.17 3.23
C LEU A 99 -10.74 -7.05 3.40
N LEU A 100 -11.88 -6.45 3.74
CA LEU A 100 -13.13 -7.20 3.85
C LEU A 100 -13.50 -7.81 2.51
N GLY A 101 -13.69 -9.14 2.49
CA GLY A 101 -14.00 -9.88 1.27
C GLY A 101 -12.81 -10.16 0.36
N CYS A 102 -11.61 -9.71 0.71
CA CYS A 102 -10.41 -10.12 0.00
C CYS A 102 -10.15 -11.62 0.16
N LYS A 103 -9.48 -12.20 -0.83
CA LYS A 103 -8.95 -13.55 -0.72
C LYS A 103 -7.84 -13.59 0.33
N LYS A 104 -7.41 -14.80 0.71
CA LYS A 104 -6.52 -14.99 1.84
C LYS A 104 -5.18 -14.25 1.69
N TYR A 105 -4.59 -14.27 0.50
CA TYR A 105 -3.31 -13.63 0.23
C TYR A 105 -3.49 -12.41 -0.63
N VAL A 106 -2.81 -11.33 -0.25
CA VAL A 106 -2.87 -10.04 -0.93
C VAL A 106 -1.46 -9.56 -1.21
N LYS A 107 -1.26 -8.95 -2.37
CA LYS A 107 -0.01 -8.27 -2.74
C LYS A 107 -0.30 -6.82 -3.03
N ALA A 108 0.58 -5.95 -2.56
CA ALA A 108 0.59 -4.54 -2.94
C ALA A 108 1.84 -4.27 -3.78
N THR A 109 1.66 -3.85 -5.02
CA THR A 109 2.77 -3.43 -5.88
C THR A 109 2.93 -1.93 -5.78
N ILE A 110 4.08 -1.50 -5.28
CA ILE A 110 4.40 -0.10 -5.00
C ILE A 110 5.38 0.39 -6.04
N SER A 111 5.12 1.56 -6.60
CA SER A 111 6.03 2.21 -7.53
C SER A 111 6.00 3.72 -7.34
N ILE A 112 7.13 4.37 -7.66
CA ILE A 112 7.21 5.83 -7.72
C ILE A 112 7.39 6.21 -9.18
N GLU A 113 6.44 6.99 -9.70
CA GLU A 113 6.49 7.51 -11.06
C GLU A 113 7.10 8.91 -11.03
N CYS A 114 8.14 9.10 -11.82
CA CYS A 114 8.81 10.40 -11.97
C CYS A 114 8.46 11.03 -13.31
N THR A 115 8.23 12.33 -13.31
CA THR A 115 7.96 13.13 -14.50
C THR A 115 9.03 14.20 -14.63
N GLY A 116 9.55 14.38 -15.85
CA GLY A 116 10.60 15.37 -16.10
C GLY A 116 11.97 14.91 -15.63
N GLY A 117 12.92 15.81 -15.63
CA GLY A 117 14.31 15.49 -15.27
C GLY A 117 15.03 14.69 -16.34
N THR A 118 16.20 14.13 -15.98
CA THR A 118 17.02 13.31 -16.85
C THR A 118 17.17 11.93 -16.23
N SER A 119 16.57 10.91 -16.87
CA SER A 119 16.56 9.53 -16.37
C SER A 119 16.14 9.47 -14.88
N ALA A 120 15.11 10.22 -14.55
CA ALA A 120 14.67 10.36 -13.16
C ALA A 120 14.14 9.04 -12.62
N ALA A 121 14.54 8.70 -11.39
CA ALA A 121 14.11 7.50 -10.69
C ALA A 121 14.04 7.75 -9.19
N CYS A 122 13.15 7.03 -8.53
CA CYS A 122 13.01 7.10 -7.08
C CYS A 122 12.56 5.75 -6.54
N THR A 123 13.07 5.41 -5.37
CA THR A 123 12.65 4.21 -4.63
C THR A 123 11.92 4.61 -3.37
N ALA A 124 11.22 3.65 -2.78
CA ALA A 124 10.50 3.87 -1.54
C ALA A 124 10.63 2.66 -0.64
N THR A 125 10.50 2.89 0.66
CA THR A 125 10.37 1.84 1.67
C THR A 125 8.95 1.85 2.20
N ALA A 126 8.48 0.72 2.69
CA ALA A 126 7.10 0.60 3.15
C ALA A 126 6.98 -0.21 4.43
N ALA A 127 5.92 0.07 5.17
CA ALA A 127 5.47 -0.73 6.29
C ALA A 127 3.97 -0.98 6.16
N LEU A 128 3.55 -2.18 6.58
CA LEU A 128 2.15 -2.59 6.53
C LEU A 128 1.63 -2.73 7.95
N ALA A 129 0.56 -2.02 8.26
CA ALA A 129 -0.17 -2.16 9.51
C ALA A 129 -1.50 -2.87 9.23
N LEU A 130 -1.71 -4.03 9.81
CA LEU A 130 -2.98 -4.76 9.74
C LEU A 130 -3.73 -4.58 11.04
N GLY A 131 -5.00 -4.25 10.93
CA GLY A 131 -5.85 -3.97 12.07
C GLY A 131 -7.28 -4.39 11.81
N ASP A 132 -8.20 -3.92 12.67
CA ASP A 132 -9.62 -4.25 12.59
C ASP A 132 -9.80 -5.77 12.55
N ALA A 133 -9.34 -6.43 13.60
CA ALA A 133 -9.36 -7.88 13.68
C ALA A 133 -10.77 -8.44 13.47
N ALA A 134 -10.89 -9.47 12.63
CA ALA A 134 -12.17 -10.14 12.36
C ALA A 134 -12.75 -10.78 13.62
N GLU A 135 -11.87 -11.25 14.52
CA GLU A 135 -12.23 -11.75 15.84
C GLU A 135 -11.42 -10.99 16.88
N MET A 136 -12.12 -10.28 17.76
CA MET A 136 -11.46 -9.51 18.81
C MET A 136 -11.00 -10.43 19.92
N PRO A 137 -9.78 -10.23 20.48
CA PRO A 137 -9.36 -10.93 21.69
C PRO A 137 -10.32 -10.65 22.84
N VAL A 138 -10.55 -11.65 23.62
CA VAL A 138 -11.49 -11.54 24.76
C VAL A 138 -10.71 -11.33 26.04
#